data_00032a494c8c5417199cd0325209dd8c
#
_entry.id   00032a494c8c5417199cd0325209dd8c
#
_cell.length_a   1.000
_cell.length_b   1.000
_cell.length_c   1.000
_cell.angle_alpha   90.00
_cell.angle_beta   90.00
_cell.angle_gamma   90.00
#
_symmetry.space_group_name_H-M   'P 1'
#
loop_
_entity.id
_entity.type
_entity.pdbx_description
1 polymer ?
#
loop_
_entity_poly.entity_id
_entity_poly.type
_entity_poly.pdbx_seq_one_letter_code
_entity_poly.pdbx_strand_id
1 'polypeptide(L)'
;MQTKKITLLAPARNKEIAIAAIQAGADAVYIGAPQFGARYAASNSLEDIAQVVAYAHPYHVEVLVTLNTLLHDDEFEAAVSMAHDLYSIGVDALIIQDLRLLDYPLPPIRLHASTQCDNRTVQQVQYLESKGFSRVVLARELSLDEIRSIRHQTTIELEAFIHGALCVSYSGRCYISEVLMDRSANRGCCAQYCRMRYDLLDENMEEIKDAEGKPIHQRYLLSLQDMDRSLHLKQLIDAGVTTFKIEGRLKDADYVTNVVAYYRQRLDEILPHPTNSTTHIVHHFQPNPSKTFHRGGINYFLQGREKNMANWDTPKSTGERIGEVVRKHGKNSLEIALLDSITLHNGDGLCVADKGFAISGITTIAPSRVIVHSHTPLDGDWCFPIYRNWDINFQKLLKSERRIAVDILFEETPTGYRLRIGEHIKEFEATHQNAQSSERAMQTIKEQLSKLGGTPYVARNIDIQLKQARFIPISQLNQWRRETLEQ
;
A
#
# COMPACT_ATOMS: atom_id res chain seq x y z
N MET A 1 9.28 28.64 4.48
CA MET A 1 9.65 27.21 4.31
C MET A 1 8.64 26.59 3.36
N GLN A 2 9.05 26.13 2.17
CA GLN A 2 8.16 25.34 1.34
C GLN A 2 7.81 24.07 2.12
N THR A 3 6.53 23.82 2.34
CA THR A 3 6.05 22.57 2.95
C THR A 3 6.46 21.42 2.04
N LYS A 4 7.42 20.59 2.48
CA LYS A 4 7.82 19.40 1.72
C LYS A 4 6.60 18.51 1.52
N LYS A 5 6.36 18.09 0.29
CA LYS A 5 5.27 17.16 -0.06
C LYS A 5 5.49 15.84 0.68
N ILE A 6 4.49 15.40 1.43
CA ILE A 6 4.47 14.08 2.07
C ILE A 6 3.86 13.08 1.09
N THR A 7 4.50 11.93 0.92
CA THR A 7 4.12 10.91 -0.07
C THR A 7 3.82 9.58 0.63
N LEU A 8 2.64 9.02 0.42
CA LEU A 8 2.29 7.65 0.79
C LEU A 8 2.59 6.71 -0.39
N LEU A 9 3.59 5.86 -0.24
CA LEU A 9 4.08 4.95 -1.28
C LEU A 9 3.58 3.52 -1.03
N ALA A 10 2.71 3.04 -1.90
CA ALA A 10 2.07 1.74 -1.81
C ALA A 10 2.73 0.66 -2.69
N PRO A 11 2.75 -0.62 -2.23
CA PRO A 11 3.23 -1.72 -3.03
C PRO A 11 2.21 -2.15 -4.09
N ALA A 12 2.71 -2.58 -5.25
CA ALA A 12 1.90 -3.23 -6.26
C ALA A 12 2.58 -4.53 -6.73
N ARG A 13 1.86 -5.64 -6.66
CA ARG A 13 2.29 -6.91 -7.25
C ARG A 13 2.06 -6.93 -8.75
N ASN A 14 0.94 -6.37 -9.18
CA ASN A 14 0.48 -6.32 -10.57
C ASN A 14 -0.35 -5.04 -10.80
N LYS A 15 -0.84 -4.86 -12.02
CA LYS A 15 -1.65 -3.71 -12.43
C LYS A 15 -2.92 -3.53 -11.58
N GLU A 16 -3.66 -4.59 -11.31
CA GLU A 16 -4.91 -4.54 -10.55
C GLU A 16 -4.67 -4.02 -9.13
N ILE A 17 -3.59 -4.47 -8.49
CA ILE A 17 -3.22 -4.02 -7.15
C ILE A 17 -2.69 -2.57 -7.16
N ALA A 18 -1.99 -2.16 -8.23
CA ALA A 18 -1.59 -0.76 -8.39
C ALA A 18 -2.81 0.17 -8.47
N ILE A 19 -3.80 -0.20 -9.27
CA ILE A 19 -5.08 0.53 -9.38
C ILE A 19 -5.80 0.59 -8.03
N ALA A 20 -5.87 -0.54 -7.30
CA ALA A 20 -6.48 -0.60 -5.98
C ALA A 20 -5.78 0.33 -4.97
N ALA A 21 -4.43 0.37 -4.99
CA ALA A 21 -3.64 1.28 -4.16
C ALA A 21 -3.91 2.76 -4.48
N ILE A 22 -3.98 3.11 -5.76
CA ILE A 22 -4.30 4.47 -6.23
C ILE A 22 -5.70 4.88 -5.77
N GLN A 23 -6.68 3.99 -5.93
CA GLN A 23 -8.06 4.24 -5.50
C GLN A 23 -8.17 4.36 -3.98
N ALA A 24 -7.33 3.65 -3.21
CA ALA A 24 -7.28 3.73 -1.75
C ALA A 24 -6.54 4.96 -1.21
N GLY A 25 -5.91 5.78 -2.08
CA GLY A 25 -5.31 7.06 -1.69
C GLY A 25 -3.79 7.08 -1.64
N ALA A 26 -3.10 6.17 -2.33
CA ALA A 26 -1.65 6.26 -2.49
C ALA A 26 -1.27 7.51 -3.32
N ASP A 27 -0.16 8.16 -2.95
CA ASP A 27 0.45 9.27 -3.69
C ASP A 27 1.50 8.76 -4.69
N ALA A 28 2.00 7.54 -4.47
CA ALA A 28 2.88 6.83 -5.38
C ALA A 28 2.68 5.32 -5.23
N VAL A 29 2.97 4.57 -6.29
CA VAL A 29 3.00 3.10 -6.27
C VAL A 29 4.37 2.60 -6.71
N TYR A 30 4.83 1.47 -6.13
CA TYR A 30 6.03 0.82 -6.61
C TYR A 30 5.74 -0.62 -7.06
N ILE A 31 6.20 -0.96 -8.26
CA ILE A 31 5.92 -2.20 -8.96
C ILE A 31 7.22 -2.85 -9.45
N GLY A 32 7.25 -4.16 -9.62
CA GLY A 32 8.42 -4.87 -10.14
C GLY A 32 8.54 -4.73 -11.66
N ALA A 33 9.75 -4.52 -12.17
CA ALA A 33 10.07 -4.64 -13.59
C ALA A 33 9.88 -6.10 -14.08
N PRO A 34 9.87 -6.35 -15.40
CA PRO A 34 9.85 -7.70 -15.96
C PRO A 34 11.01 -8.59 -15.45
N GLN A 35 12.17 -7.97 -15.20
CA GLN A 35 13.38 -8.59 -14.69
C GLN A 35 14.05 -7.71 -13.64
N PHE A 36 15.06 -8.21 -12.94
CA PHE A 36 15.92 -7.48 -12.00
C PHE A 36 15.21 -6.89 -10.77
N GLY A 37 14.02 -7.38 -10.44
CA GLY A 37 13.30 -6.99 -9.23
C GLY A 37 13.56 -7.94 -8.04
N ALA A 38 13.79 -7.41 -6.82
CA ALA A 38 14.04 -8.19 -5.61
C ALA A 38 12.85 -9.04 -5.11
N ARG A 39 11.84 -9.24 -5.95
CA ARG A 39 10.71 -10.17 -5.75
C ARG A 39 10.35 -10.76 -7.12
N TYR A 40 11.02 -11.83 -7.49
CA TYR A 40 10.84 -12.49 -8.78
C TYR A 40 9.36 -12.84 -9.08
N ALA A 41 8.61 -13.28 -8.08
CA ALA A 41 7.18 -13.63 -8.20
C ALA A 41 6.24 -12.41 -8.37
N ALA A 42 6.75 -11.17 -8.45
CA ALA A 42 5.99 -9.93 -8.66
C ALA A 42 6.58 -9.12 -9.83
N SER A 43 7.00 -9.80 -10.89
CA SER A 43 7.41 -9.20 -12.16
C SER A 43 6.19 -8.86 -13.01
N ASN A 44 6.28 -7.77 -13.79
CA ASN A 44 5.20 -7.27 -14.64
C ASN A 44 5.73 -6.97 -16.04
N SER A 45 4.90 -7.09 -17.06
CA SER A 45 5.26 -6.71 -18.43
C SER A 45 5.40 -5.18 -18.56
N LEU A 46 6.14 -4.72 -19.57
CA LEU A 46 6.22 -3.29 -19.90
C LEU A 46 4.84 -2.72 -20.25
N GLU A 47 3.99 -3.50 -20.90
CA GLU A 47 2.63 -3.10 -21.23
C GLU A 47 1.77 -2.89 -19.99
N ASP A 48 1.81 -3.79 -18.99
CA ASP A 48 1.09 -3.61 -17.73
C ASP A 48 1.58 -2.37 -16.99
N ILE A 49 2.90 -2.13 -16.97
CA ILE A 49 3.48 -0.94 -16.34
C ILE A 49 3.03 0.33 -17.07
N ALA A 50 3.02 0.35 -18.41
CA ALA A 50 2.53 1.48 -19.21
C ALA A 50 1.04 1.78 -18.90
N GLN A 51 0.21 0.74 -18.75
CA GLN A 51 -1.19 0.91 -18.35
C GLN A 51 -1.33 1.46 -16.92
N VAL A 52 -0.46 1.06 -15.99
CA VAL A 52 -0.41 1.64 -14.64
C VAL A 52 -0.02 3.11 -14.70
N VAL A 53 0.99 3.48 -15.49
CA VAL A 53 1.42 4.88 -15.68
C VAL A 53 0.27 5.73 -16.25
N ALA A 54 -0.37 5.27 -17.32
CA ALA A 54 -1.50 5.96 -17.95
C ALA A 54 -2.68 6.15 -16.97
N TYR A 55 -2.91 5.17 -16.08
CA TYR A 55 -3.95 5.26 -15.06
C TYR A 55 -3.58 6.18 -13.90
N ALA A 56 -2.30 6.18 -13.47
CA ALA A 56 -1.82 6.89 -12.28
C ALA A 56 -1.66 8.41 -12.50
N HIS A 57 -1.12 8.81 -13.65
CA HIS A 57 -0.75 10.20 -13.91
C HIS A 57 -1.93 11.19 -13.86
N PRO A 58 -3.15 10.88 -14.37
CA PRO A 58 -4.31 11.74 -14.17
C PRO A 58 -4.64 12.05 -12.71
N TYR A 59 -4.31 11.13 -11.79
CA TYR A 59 -4.46 11.33 -10.34
C TYR A 59 -3.24 12.00 -9.68
N HIS A 60 -2.22 12.40 -10.45
CA HIS A 60 -0.93 12.90 -9.96
C HIS A 60 -0.21 11.90 -9.04
N VAL A 61 -0.38 10.60 -9.32
CA VAL A 61 0.27 9.50 -8.61
C VAL A 61 1.52 9.07 -9.37
N GLU A 62 2.66 9.00 -8.67
CA GLU A 62 3.93 8.56 -9.24
C GLU A 62 4.00 7.04 -9.36
N VAL A 63 4.60 6.53 -10.43
CA VAL A 63 4.87 5.11 -10.65
C VAL A 63 6.38 4.87 -10.57
N LEU A 64 6.80 4.12 -9.55
CA LEU A 64 8.18 3.77 -9.30
C LEU A 64 8.42 2.31 -9.67
N VAL A 65 9.50 2.01 -10.41
CA VAL A 65 9.80 0.64 -10.82
C VAL A 65 11.07 0.13 -10.15
N THR A 66 11.03 -1.11 -9.65
CA THR A 66 12.18 -1.71 -8.98
C THR A 66 13.06 -2.49 -9.95
N LEU A 67 14.32 -2.05 -10.08
CA LEU A 67 15.47 -2.76 -10.66
C LEU A 67 16.49 -3.00 -9.53
N ASN A 68 16.08 -3.62 -8.45
CA ASN A 68 16.79 -3.61 -7.18
C ASN A 68 17.34 -4.98 -6.76
N THR A 69 17.93 -5.68 -7.71
CA THR A 69 18.77 -6.86 -7.47
C THR A 69 20.25 -6.51 -7.69
N LEU A 70 21.15 -7.31 -7.13
CA LEU A 70 22.53 -7.38 -7.59
C LEU A 70 22.55 -8.00 -8.98
N LEU A 71 23.39 -7.49 -9.88
CA LEU A 71 23.48 -7.93 -11.26
C LEU A 71 24.75 -8.77 -11.47
N HIS A 72 24.67 -9.79 -12.32
CA HIS A 72 25.84 -10.43 -12.89
C HIS A 72 26.43 -9.56 -14.00
N ASP A 73 27.70 -9.78 -14.34
CA ASP A 73 28.41 -8.89 -15.28
C ASP A 73 27.79 -8.90 -16.69
N ASP A 74 27.16 -9.99 -17.09
CA ASP A 74 26.45 -10.16 -18.37
C ASP A 74 25.01 -9.59 -18.37
N GLU A 75 24.50 -9.09 -17.24
CA GLU A 75 23.15 -8.56 -17.12
C GLU A 75 23.05 -7.03 -17.26
N PHE A 76 24.18 -6.29 -17.20
CA PHE A 76 24.16 -4.82 -17.17
C PHE A 76 23.56 -4.20 -18.42
N GLU A 77 23.91 -4.69 -19.61
CA GLU A 77 23.35 -4.16 -20.87
C GLU A 77 21.83 -4.34 -20.93
N ALA A 78 21.33 -5.51 -20.51
CA ALA A 78 19.90 -5.76 -20.45
C ALA A 78 19.19 -4.89 -19.40
N ALA A 79 19.81 -4.64 -18.25
CA ALA A 79 19.28 -3.77 -17.20
C ALA A 79 19.22 -2.30 -17.66
N VAL A 80 20.23 -1.83 -18.39
CA VAL A 80 20.27 -0.48 -19.01
C VAL A 80 19.19 -0.34 -20.07
N SER A 81 19.06 -1.32 -20.98
CA SER A 81 17.97 -1.34 -21.99
C SER A 81 16.60 -1.27 -21.31
N MET A 82 16.38 -2.07 -20.24
CA MET A 82 15.17 -2.04 -19.45
C MET A 82 14.90 -0.66 -18.82
N ALA A 83 15.95 0.03 -18.35
CA ALA A 83 15.80 1.39 -17.82
C ALA A 83 15.33 2.39 -18.88
N HIS A 84 15.85 2.29 -20.12
CA HIS A 84 15.41 3.11 -21.25
C HIS A 84 13.96 2.81 -21.65
N ASP A 85 13.56 1.53 -21.68
CA ASP A 85 12.19 1.13 -21.99
C ASP A 85 11.21 1.69 -20.94
N LEU A 86 11.56 1.57 -19.66
CA LEU A 86 10.75 2.10 -18.54
C LEU A 86 10.64 3.62 -18.58
N TYR A 87 11.74 4.32 -18.93
CA TYR A 87 11.71 5.77 -19.13
C TYR A 87 10.78 6.16 -20.29
N SER A 88 10.85 5.44 -21.41
CA SER A 88 10.04 5.74 -22.61
C SER A 88 8.54 5.61 -22.39
N ILE A 89 8.11 4.72 -21.50
CA ILE A 89 6.70 4.55 -21.12
C ILE A 89 6.25 5.48 -19.97
N GLY A 90 7.10 6.41 -19.52
CA GLY A 90 6.76 7.45 -18.58
C GLY A 90 6.85 7.05 -17.09
N VAL A 91 7.66 6.05 -16.73
CA VAL A 91 7.97 5.73 -15.32
C VAL A 91 8.67 6.90 -14.64
N ASP A 92 8.24 7.26 -13.43
CA ASP A 92 8.70 8.46 -12.72
C ASP A 92 10.08 8.31 -12.07
N ALA A 93 10.41 7.11 -11.57
CA ALA A 93 11.73 6.83 -10.98
C ALA A 93 12.03 5.32 -10.94
N LEU A 94 13.32 4.98 -10.91
CA LEU A 94 13.82 3.63 -10.69
C LEU A 94 14.35 3.46 -9.27
N ILE A 95 13.98 2.36 -8.62
CA ILE A 95 14.55 1.96 -7.34
C ILE A 95 15.63 0.92 -7.62
N ILE A 96 16.91 1.26 -7.44
CA ILE A 96 18.04 0.42 -7.77
C ILE A 96 18.85 0.00 -6.54
N GLN A 97 19.56 -1.13 -6.64
CA GLN A 97 20.46 -1.63 -5.61
C GLN A 97 21.92 -1.65 -6.10
N ASP A 98 22.18 -2.16 -7.30
CA ASP A 98 23.54 -2.30 -7.82
C ASP A 98 24.04 -0.94 -8.35
N LEU A 99 25.01 -0.36 -7.62
CA LEU A 99 25.54 0.95 -7.93
C LEU A 99 26.41 0.97 -9.19
N ARG A 100 26.87 -0.19 -9.68
CA ARG A 100 27.63 -0.30 -10.94
C ARG A 100 26.79 0.10 -12.15
N LEU A 101 25.45 0.09 -12.04
CA LEU A 101 24.55 0.64 -13.07
C LEU A 101 24.82 2.12 -13.38
N LEU A 102 25.38 2.88 -12.43
CA LEU A 102 25.71 4.30 -12.61
C LEU A 102 26.91 4.53 -13.56
N ASP A 103 27.68 3.50 -13.84
CA ASP A 103 28.81 3.55 -14.77
C ASP A 103 28.35 3.38 -16.24
N TYR A 104 27.05 3.13 -16.47
CA TYR A 104 26.43 2.93 -17.78
C TYR A 104 25.53 4.11 -18.18
N PRO A 105 25.25 4.32 -19.48
CA PRO A 105 24.44 5.43 -19.97
C PRO A 105 22.95 5.21 -19.66
N LEU A 106 22.53 5.51 -18.44
CA LEU A 106 21.12 5.49 -18.04
C LEU A 106 20.34 6.66 -18.66
N PRO A 107 19.01 6.51 -18.89
CA PRO A 107 18.15 7.61 -19.29
C PRO A 107 18.07 8.68 -18.17
N PRO A 108 17.62 9.92 -18.46
CA PRO A 108 17.51 10.98 -17.46
C PRO A 108 16.29 10.77 -16.55
N ILE A 109 16.25 9.63 -15.87
CA ILE A 109 15.20 9.23 -14.92
C ILE A 109 15.69 9.40 -13.48
N ARG A 110 14.80 9.76 -12.56
CA ARG A 110 15.14 9.85 -11.14
C ARG A 110 15.55 8.48 -10.59
N LEU A 111 16.60 8.45 -9.79
CA LEU A 111 17.10 7.25 -9.14
C LEU A 111 16.85 7.31 -7.63
N HIS A 112 16.27 6.25 -7.09
CA HIS A 112 16.06 6.04 -5.66
C HIS A 112 16.92 4.86 -5.19
N ALA A 113 17.73 5.08 -4.14
CA ALA A 113 18.55 4.02 -3.59
C ALA A 113 17.68 3.05 -2.77
N SER A 114 17.68 1.77 -3.17
CA SER A 114 16.95 0.71 -2.46
C SER A 114 17.41 0.58 -1.01
N THR A 115 16.51 0.15 -0.11
CA THR A 115 16.87 -0.25 1.26
C THR A 115 17.97 -1.34 1.27
N GLN A 116 18.07 -2.11 0.19
CA GLN A 116 19.10 -3.15 0.02
C GLN A 116 20.52 -2.60 -0.19
N CYS A 117 20.70 -1.29 -0.36
CA CYS A 117 22.00 -0.62 -0.35
C CYS A 117 22.56 -0.42 1.07
N ASP A 118 21.96 -1.02 2.10
CA ASP A 118 22.40 -0.92 3.51
C ASP A 118 22.43 0.54 4.05
N ASN A 119 21.34 1.27 3.83
CA ASN A 119 21.22 2.71 4.11
C ASN A 119 21.04 3.01 5.61
N ARG A 120 22.05 2.66 6.44
CA ARG A 120 22.02 2.77 7.90
C ARG A 120 22.84 3.91 8.47
N THR A 121 23.80 4.44 7.72
CA THR A 121 24.75 5.42 8.24
C THR A 121 24.67 6.73 7.47
N VAL A 122 25.06 7.82 8.13
CA VAL A 122 25.20 9.14 7.50
C VAL A 122 26.13 9.08 6.30
N GLN A 123 27.27 8.42 6.44
CA GLN A 123 28.30 8.30 5.38
C GLN A 123 27.74 7.60 4.15
N GLN A 124 26.97 6.51 4.34
CA GLN A 124 26.35 5.79 3.22
C GLN A 124 25.32 6.67 2.50
N VAL A 125 24.50 7.42 3.23
CA VAL A 125 23.49 8.28 2.62
C VAL A 125 24.13 9.47 1.91
N GLN A 126 25.17 10.09 2.48
CA GLN A 126 25.96 11.14 1.83
C GLN A 126 26.65 10.63 0.55
N TYR A 127 27.18 9.41 0.58
CA TYR A 127 27.76 8.79 -0.61
C TYR A 127 26.73 8.64 -1.73
N LEU A 128 25.53 8.14 -1.42
CA LEU A 128 24.44 8.00 -2.39
C LEU A 128 23.96 9.36 -2.92
N GLU A 129 23.84 10.37 -2.03
CA GLU A 129 23.54 11.75 -2.43
C GLU A 129 24.58 12.28 -3.42
N SER A 130 25.87 12.05 -3.16
CA SER A 130 26.98 12.47 -4.05
C SER A 130 26.98 11.76 -5.41
N LYS A 131 26.35 10.58 -5.49
CA LYS A 131 26.17 9.81 -6.72
C LYS A 131 24.95 10.22 -7.53
N GLY A 132 24.20 11.24 -7.10
CA GLY A 132 23.06 11.79 -7.83
C GLY A 132 21.73 11.11 -7.57
N PHE A 133 21.62 10.28 -6.53
CA PHE A 133 20.32 9.77 -6.11
C PHE A 133 19.44 10.91 -5.61
N SER A 134 18.17 10.91 -5.99
CA SER A 134 17.17 11.89 -5.53
C SER A 134 16.49 11.48 -4.22
N ARG A 135 16.46 10.18 -3.89
CA ARG A 135 15.82 9.63 -2.69
C ARG A 135 16.57 8.39 -2.18
N VAL A 136 16.60 8.24 -0.85
CA VAL A 136 17.17 7.06 -0.19
C VAL A 136 16.10 6.36 0.64
N VAL A 137 15.91 5.06 0.39
CA VAL A 137 15.05 4.20 1.22
C VAL A 137 15.87 3.76 2.44
N LEU A 138 15.58 4.33 3.59
CA LEU A 138 16.27 4.03 4.84
C LEU A 138 16.12 2.55 5.24
N ALA A 139 17.12 2.02 5.92
CA ALA A 139 17.04 0.71 6.52
C ALA A 139 15.97 0.68 7.61
N ARG A 140 15.28 -0.47 7.74
CA ARG A 140 14.14 -0.63 8.67
C ARG A 140 14.55 -0.57 10.14
N GLU A 141 15.77 -0.94 10.40
CA GLU A 141 16.37 -1.08 11.73
C GLU A 141 16.84 0.25 12.37
N LEU A 142 16.66 1.38 11.70
CA LEU A 142 17.02 2.70 12.22
C LEU A 142 16.06 3.19 13.31
N SER A 143 16.64 3.80 14.34
CA SER A 143 15.93 4.59 15.35
C SER A 143 15.61 6.02 14.85
N LEU A 144 14.72 6.73 15.56
CA LEU A 144 14.40 8.13 15.27
C LEU A 144 15.63 9.03 15.35
N ASP A 145 16.53 8.78 16.30
CA ASP A 145 17.73 9.61 16.49
C ASP A 145 18.75 9.41 15.37
N GLU A 146 18.89 8.16 14.88
CA GLU A 146 19.71 7.88 13.72
C GLU A 146 19.14 8.52 12.45
N ILE A 147 17.81 8.50 12.27
CA ILE A 147 17.14 9.17 11.14
C ILE A 147 17.35 10.69 11.22
N ARG A 148 17.22 11.31 12.39
CA ARG A 148 17.52 12.73 12.61
C ARG A 148 18.97 13.06 12.30
N SER A 149 19.91 12.22 12.74
CA SER A 149 21.34 12.40 12.45
C SER A 149 21.63 12.38 10.95
N ILE A 150 21.01 11.47 10.19
CA ILE A 150 21.08 11.43 8.73
C ILE A 150 20.50 12.72 8.15
N ARG A 151 19.29 13.12 8.58
CA ARG A 151 18.62 14.33 8.07
C ARG A 151 19.45 15.60 8.27
N HIS A 152 20.11 15.74 9.41
CA HIS A 152 20.92 16.92 9.70
C HIS A 152 22.15 17.07 8.78
N GLN A 153 22.62 15.99 8.17
CA GLN A 153 23.85 15.96 7.40
C GLN A 153 23.62 15.67 5.89
N THR A 154 22.38 15.59 5.45
CA THR A 154 22.02 15.36 4.04
C THR A 154 20.82 16.21 3.64
N THR A 155 20.66 16.47 2.34
CA THR A 155 19.50 17.19 1.77
C THR A 155 18.57 16.26 0.99
N ILE A 156 19.05 15.06 0.66
CA ILE A 156 18.36 14.03 -0.11
C ILE A 156 16.99 13.69 0.49
N GLU A 157 16.01 13.28 -0.31
CA GLU A 157 14.73 12.82 0.20
C GLU A 157 14.89 11.50 0.97
N LEU A 158 14.27 11.43 2.15
CA LEU A 158 14.29 10.26 3.01
C LEU A 158 12.94 9.51 2.91
N GLU A 159 13.03 8.22 2.55
CA GLU A 159 11.91 7.30 2.50
C GLU A 159 12.06 6.27 3.63
N ALA A 160 11.01 6.02 4.40
CA ALA A 160 11.01 5.05 5.48
C ALA A 160 9.85 4.06 5.34
N PHE A 161 10.10 2.78 5.65
CA PHE A 161 9.03 1.81 5.81
C PHE A 161 8.22 2.10 7.06
N ILE A 162 6.89 2.01 6.94
CA ILE A 162 5.95 2.28 8.03
C ILE A 162 5.06 1.09 8.37
N HIS A 163 4.90 0.13 7.46
CA HIS A 163 4.01 -1.03 7.65
C HIS A 163 4.51 -2.27 6.90
N GLY A 164 4.18 -3.44 7.46
CA GLY A 164 4.30 -4.73 6.81
C GLY A 164 5.53 -5.55 7.24
N ALA A 165 5.85 -6.57 6.46
CA ALA A 165 6.81 -7.61 6.83
C ALA A 165 8.23 -7.07 7.12
N LEU A 166 8.80 -7.50 8.25
CA LEU A 166 10.17 -7.25 8.64
C LEU A 166 11.10 -8.38 8.19
N CYS A 167 12.37 -8.03 7.97
CA CYS A 167 13.48 -8.93 7.80
C CYS A 167 14.27 -8.98 9.12
N VAL A 168 14.67 -10.18 9.56
CA VAL A 168 15.49 -10.36 10.79
C VAL A 168 16.93 -9.94 10.57
N SER A 169 17.39 -9.94 9.32
CA SER A 169 18.74 -9.50 8.95
C SER A 169 18.78 -7.99 8.72
N TYR A 170 19.98 -7.42 8.84
CA TYR A 170 20.24 -6.08 8.30
C TYR A 170 19.85 -5.98 6.83
N SER A 171 19.35 -4.82 6.44
CA SER A 171 18.86 -4.56 5.08
C SER A 171 19.97 -4.80 4.03
N GLY A 172 19.72 -5.71 3.07
CA GLY A 172 20.67 -6.09 2.03
C GLY A 172 21.81 -7.05 2.45
N ARG A 173 21.85 -7.51 3.71
CA ARG A 173 22.96 -8.31 4.28
C ARG A 173 22.60 -9.77 4.59
N CYS A 174 21.52 -10.30 4.02
CA CYS A 174 21.12 -11.69 4.22
C CYS A 174 21.64 -12.60 3.12
N TYR A 175 22.50 -13.56 3.48
CA TYR A 175 23.10 -14.54 2.55
C TYR A 175 22.69 -15.99 2.88
N ILE A 176 21.85 -16.22 3.89
CA ILE A 176 21.51 -17.57 4.36
C ILE A 176 20.88 -18.45 3.27
N SER A 177 20.00 -17.87 2.42
CA SER A 177 19.37 -18.62 1.33
C SER A 177 20.36 -19.00 0.24
N GLU A 178 21.37 -18.17 -0.01
CA GLU A 178 22.44 -18.41 -0.99
C GLU A 178 23.35 -19.54 -0.51
N VAL A 179 23.81 -19.44 0.74
CA VAL A 179 24.71 -20.44 1.33
C VAL A 179 24.07 -21.84 1.45
N LEU A 180 22.78 -21.89 1.82
CA LEU A 180 22.11 -23.18 2.11
C LEU A 180 21.35 -23.77 0.92
N MET A 181 20.97 -22.98 -0.10
CA MET A 181 20.11 -23.45 -1.20
C MET A 181 20.51 -22.87 -2.58
N ASP A 182 21.63 -22.19 -2.68
CA ASP A 182 22.06 -21.52 -3.91
C ASP A 182 20.99 -20.56 -4.49
N ARG A 183 20.27 -19.86 -3.57
CA ARG A 183 19.18 -18.92 -3.90
C ARG A 183 19.45 -17.57 -3.25
N SER A 184 19.88 -16.59 -4.02
CA SER A 184 20.20 -15.29 -3.47
C SER A 184 18.97 -14.45 -3.12
N ALA A 185 18.85 -14.07 -1.83
CA ALA A 185 17.83 -13.13 -1.37
C ALA A 185 18.01 -11.74 -1.99
N ASN A 186 19.24 -11.34 -2.29
CA ASN A 186 19.57 -10.08 -2.97
C ASN A 186 19.29 -10.11 -4.47
N ARG A 187 18.90 -11.27 -5.00
CA ARG A 187 18.42 -11.46 -6.37
C ARG A 187 16.96 -11.90 -6.46
N GLY A 188 16.19 -11.63 -5.39
CA GLY A 188 14.74 -11.86 -5.35
C GLY A 188 14.29 -13.27 -4.97
N CYS A 189 15.22 -14.21 -4.66
CA CYS A 189 14.96 -15.63 -4.43
C CYS A 189 15.11 -16.06 -2.96
N CYS A 190 14.65 -15.22 -2.01
CA CYS A 190 14.70 -15.52 -0.58
C CYS A 190 13.92 -16.81 -0.23
N ALA A 191 14.55 -17.76 0.45
CA ALA A 191 13.92 -19.00 0.90
C ALA A 191 13.18 -18.88 2.24
N GLN A 192 13.19 -17.68 2.88
CA GLN A 192 12.50 -17.38 4.13
C GLN A 192 12.87 -18.27 5.32
N TYR A 193 14.14 -18.63 5.49
CA TYR A 193 14.61 -19.39 6.64
C TYR A 193 14.21 -18.78 7.99
N CYS A 194 14.15 -17.44 8.10
CA CYS A 194 13.65 -16.76 9.30
C CYS A 194 12.18 -17.06 9.65
N ARG A 195 11.44 -17.75 8.77
CA ARG A 195 10.03 -18.15 8.97
C ARG A 195 9.88 -19.67 9.19
N MET A 196 10.97 -20.38 9.41
CA MET A 196 10.98 -21.81 9.75
C MET A 196 11.00 -22.02 11.26
N ARG A 197 10.75 -23.26 11.69
CA ARG A 197 10.82 -23.66 13.09
C ARG A 197 12.25 -24.02 13.45
N TYR A 198 12.63 -23.67 14.67
CA TYR A 198 13.95 -23.92 15.23
C TYR A 198 13.85 -24.45 16.68
N ASP A 199 14.86 -25.20 17.08
CA ASP A 199 15.12 -25.54 18.46
C ASP A 199 16.17 -24.57 19.00
N LEU A 200 16.04 -24.15 20.24
CA LEU A 200 17.04 -23.30 20.88
C LEU A 200 17.92 -24.18 21.76
N LEU A 201 19.20 -24.27 21.40
CA LEU A 201 20.18 -25.09 22.07
C LEU A 201 21.26 -24.21 22.75
N ASP A 202 21.83 -24.71 23.83
CA ASP A 202 23.01 -24.14 24.47
C ASP A 202 24.31 -24.56 23.76
N GLU A 203 25.46 -24.19 24.34
CA GLU A 203 26.80 -24.56 23.86
C GLU A 203 27.11 -26.04 23.90
N ASN A 204 26.37 -26.82 24.72
CA ASN A 204 26.51 -28.27 24.87
C ASN A 204 25.50 -29.03 23.98
N MET A 205 24.76 -28.35 23.12
CA MET A 205 23.68 -28.88 22.29
C MET A 205 22.47 -29.39 23.10
N GLU A 206 22.28 -28.89 24.34
CA GLU A 206 21.12 -29.19 25.15
C GLU A 206 20.03 -28.16 24.93
N GLU A 207 18.75 -28.60 24.97
CA GLU A 207 17.59 -27.70 24.75
C GLU A 207 17.47 -26.68 25.89
N ILE A 208 17.45 -25.37 25.51
CA ILE A 208 17.16 -24.29 26.45
C ILE A 208 15.67 -24.32 26.79
N LYS A 209 15.35 -24.11 28.06
CA LYS A 209 13.99 -24.11 28.60
C LYS A 209 13.49 -22.66 28.80
N ASP A 210 12.18 -22.48 28.65
CA ASP A 210 11.48 -21.24 29.00
C ASP A 210 11.37 -21.04 30.53
N ALA A 211 10.73 -19.97 30.96
CA ALA A 211 10.52 -19.64 32.37
C ALA A 211 9.67 -20.69 33.11
N GLU A 212 8.84 -21.43 32.42
CA GLU A 212 8.01 -22.52 32.92
C GLU A 212 8.74 -23.88 32.90
N GLY A 213 10.00 -23.90 32.48
CA GLY A 213 10.83 -25.10 32.42
C GLY A 213 10.57 -26.05 31.23
N LYS A 214 9.84 -25.58 30.20
CA LYS A 214 9.57 -26.32 28.98
C LYS A 214 10.66 -26.06 27.94
N PRO A 215 11.13 -27.08 27.20
CA PRO A 215 12.07 -26.87 26.10
C PRO A 215 11.53 -25.90 25.05
N ILE A 216 12.40 -25.01 24.58
CA ILE A 216 12.10 -24.14 23.45
C ILE A 216 12.40 -24.93 22.18
N HIS A 217 11.42 -25.73 21.78
CA HIS A 217 11.49 -26.71 20.71
C HIS A 217 10.49 -26.40 19.59
N GLN A 218 10.93 -26.49 18.33
CA GLN A 218 10.10 -26.30 17.11
C GLN A 218 9.28 -25.01 17.13
N ARG A 219 9.93 -23.87 17.49
CA ARG A 219 9.31 -22.54 17.54
C ARG A 219 9.83 -21.65 16.40
N TYR A 220 9.04 -20.65 16.02
CA TYR A 220 9.39 -19.69 14.96
C TYR A 220 10.26 -18.55 15.52
N LEU A 221 11.43 -18.87 16.07
CA LEU A 221 12.29 -17.99 16.87
C LEU A 221 12.73 -16.71 16.15
N LEU A 222 12.89 -16.77 14.82
CA LEU A 222 13.36 -15.66 13.98
C LEU A 222 12.22 -14.99 13.20
N SER A 223 10.94 -15.42 13.42
CA SER A 223 9.79 -14.90 12.70
C SER A 223 9.31 -13.58 13.30
N LEU A 224 9.91 -12.46 12.90
CA LEU A 224 9.51 -11.14 13.38
C LEU A 224 8.02 -10.88 13.11
N GLN A 225 7.39 -10.17 14.03
CA GLN A 225 6.10 -9.52 13.82
C GLN A 225 6.20 -8.51 12.68
N ASP A 226 5.07 -8.05 12.16
CA ASP A 226 5.07 -7.04 11.11
C ASP A 226 5.31 -5.63 11.70
N MET A 227 5.90 -4.75 10.91
CA MET A 227 6.07 -3.35 11.28
C MET A 227 4.70 -2.66 11.30
N ASP A 228 4.46 -1.88 12.35
CA ASP A 228 3.37 -0.91 12.43
C ASP A 228 3.88 0.38 13.10
N ARG A 229 4.05 1.43 12.30
CA ARG A 229 4.48 2.75 12.74
C ARG A 229 3.36 3.80 12.64
N SER A 230 2.11 3.37 12.60
CA SER A 230 0.93 4.25 12.45
C SER A 230 0.82 5.31 13.54
N LEU A 231 1.25 5.00 14.77
CA LEU A 231 1.27 5.94 15.89
C LEU A 231 2.49 6.90 15.91
N HIS A 232 3.46 6.66 15.01
CA HIS A 232 4.74 7.38 14.99
C HIS A 232 4.94 8.25 13.73
N LEU A 233 3.90 8.40 12.88
CA LEU A 233 3.99 9.15 11.62
C LEU A 233 4.45 10.59 11.83
N LYS A 234 3.87 11.28 12.81
CA LYS A 234 4.27 12.65 13.16
C LYS A 234 5.76 12.75 13.54
N GLN A 235 6.24 11.81 14.34
CA GLN A 235 7.66 11.79 14.78
C GLN A 235 8.60 11.53 13.58
N LEU A 236 8.21 10.69 12.62
CA LEU A 236 8.96 10.46 11.40
C LEU A 236 8.98 11.70 10.49
N ILE A 237 7.84 12.40 10.36
CA ILE A 237 7.78 13.69 9.64
C ILE A 237 8.73 14.70 10.27
N ASP A 238 8.68 14.85 11.60
CA ASP A 238 9.53 15.76 12.36
C ASP A 238 11.02 15.37 12.27
N ALA A 239 11.33 14.07 12.09
CA ALA A 239 12.68 13.58 11.84
C ALA A 239 13.14 13.79 10.38
N GLY A 240 12.26 14.32 9.50
CA GLY A 240 12.58 14.70 8.13
C GLY A 240 12.31 13.62 7.08
N VAL A 241 11.56 12.57 7.40
CA VAL A 241 11.03 11.61 6.44
C VAL A 241 9.91 12.27 5.64
N THR A 242 9.98 12.14 4.31
CA THR A 242 8.99 12.72 3.39
C THR A 242 8.19 11.66 2.64
N THR A 243 8.70 10.43 2.55
CA THR A 243 8.03 9.33 1.86
C THR A 243 7.80 8.15 2.80
N PHE A 244 6.55 7.73 2.92
CA PHE A 244 6.07 6.69 3.82
C PHE A 244 5.73 5.43 3.02
N LYS A 245 6.58 4.40 3.14
CA LYS A 245 6.50 3.18 2.33
C LYS A 245 5.81 2.04 3.05
N ILE A 246 4.83 1.44 2.40
CA ILE A 246 4.18 0.21 2.84
C ILE A 246 4.90 -0.98 2.18
N GLU A 247 5.29 -2.00 2.98
CA GLU A 247 5.80 -3.28 2.46
C GLU A 247 4.62 -4.20 2.11
N GLY A 248 4.70 -4.89 0.97
CA GLY A 248 3.64 -5.81 0.61
C GLY A 248 3.54 -6.20 -0.86
N ARG A 249 4.60 -6.19 -1.66
CA ARG A 249 4.57 -6.55 -3.11
C ARG A 249 4.07 -7.98 -3.41
N LEU A 250 4.01 -8.87 -2.43
CA LEU A 250 3.43 -10.21 -2.57
C LEU A 250 2.04 -10.33 -1.96
N LYS A 251 1.46 -9.19 -1.50
CA LYS A 251 0.13 -9.15 -0.91
C LYS A 251 -0.96 -8.96 -1.98
N ASP A 252 -2.18 -9.32 -1.60
CA ASP A 252 -3.39 -9.16 -2.42
C ASP A 252 -3.94 -7.72 -2.41
N ALA A 253 -4.96 -7.50 -3.22
CA ALA A 253 -5.62 -6.20 -3.33
C ALA A 253 -6.31 -5.78 -2.02
N ASP A 254 -6.85 -6.73 -1.28
CA ASP A 254 -7.57 -6.49 -0.03
C ASP A 254 -6.66 -5.93 1.04
N TYR A 255 -5.48 -6.54 1.22
CA TYR A 255 -4.43 -6.02 2.10
C TYR A 255 -4.01 -4.61 1.68
N VAL A 256 -3.71 -4.41 0.40
CA VAL A 256 -3.21 -3.12 -0.08
C VAL A 256 -4.27 -2.04 0.08
N THR A 257 -5.52 -2.30 -0.32
CA THR A 257 -6.64 -1.36 -0.17
C THR A 257 -6.84 -0.95 1.29
N ASN A 258 -6.88 -1.93 2.20
CA ASN A 258 -7.12 -1.70 3.62
C ASN A 258 -5.97 -0.89 4.27
N VAL A 259 -4.73 -1.31 4.06
CA VAL A 259 -3.56 -0.68 4.68
C VAL A 259 -3.32 0.73 4.12
N VAL A 260 -3.44 0.92 2.79
CA VAL A 260 -3.29 2.24 2.17
C VAL A 260 -4.36 3.20 2.67
N ALA A 261 -5.64 2.78 2.70
CA ALA A 261 -6.74 3.59 3.23
C ALA A 261 -6.50 3.98 4.69
N TYR A 262 -6.03 3.04 5.52
CA TYR A 262 -5.72 3.29 6.92
C TYR A 262 -4.62 4.37 7.09
N TYR A 263 -3.49 4.22 6.40
CA TYR A 263 -2.40 5.18 6.49
C TYR A 263 -2.74 6.52 5.83
N ARG A 264 -3.57 6.53 4.79
CA ARG A 264 -4.08 7.78 4.19
C ARG A 264 -4.90 8.57 5.20
N GLN A 265 -5.85 7.94 5.90
CA GLN A 265 -6.64 8.60 6.94
C GLN A 265 -5.73 9.15 8.05
N ARG A 266 -4.76 8.33 8.54
CA ARG A 266 -3.84 8.77 9.60
C ARG A 266 -2.94 9.95 9.18
N LEU A 267 -2.49 9.97 7.93
CA LEU A 267 -1.71 11.11 7.43
C LEU A 267 -2.57 12.37 7.27
N ASP A 268 -3.82 12.23 6.80
CA ASP A 268 -4.74 13.37 6.63
C ASP A 268 -5.14 13.99 7.99
N GLU A 269 -5.21 13.20 9.07
CA GLU A 269 -5.42 13.68 10.44
C GLU A 269 -4.24 14.53 10.96
N ILE A 270 -3.02 14.25 10.50
CA ILE A 270 -1.78 14.86 11.00
C ILE A 270 -1.39 16.10 10.18
N LEU A 271 -1.66 16.07 8.87
CA LEU A 271 -1.22 17.10 7.94
C LEU A 271 -2.22 18.28 7.93
N PRO A 272 -1.74 19.53 8.01
CA PRO A 272 -2.61 20.72 8.03
C PRO A 272 -3.39 20.93 6.73
N HIS A 273 -2.91 20.36 5.63
CA HIS A 273 -3.59 20.31 4.34
C HIS A 273 -3.41 18.91 3.76
N PRO A 274 -4.51 18.20 3.43
CA PRO A 274 -4.40 16.92 2.74
C PRO A 274 -3.53 17.06 1.49
N THR A 275 -2.59 16.16 1.30
CA THR A 275 -1.59 16.21 0.22
C THR A 275 -2.21 16.20 -1.17
N ASN A 276 -3.49 15.85 -1.29
CA ASN A 276 -4.27 15.82 -2.53
C ASN A 276 -5.61 16.58 -2.40
N SER A 277 -5.55 17.89 -2.19
CA SER A 277 -6.76 18.74 -2.15
C SER A 277 -7.60 18.70 -3.45
N THR A 278 -7.04 18.17 -4.54
CA THR A 278 -7.71 18.03 -5.84
C THR A 278 -8.42 16.68 -6.01
N THR A 279 -8.24 15.71 -5.09
CA THR A 279 -8.86 14.40 -5.19
C THR A 279 -9.81 14.14 -4.03
N HIS A 280 -10.95 13.52 -4.33
CA HIS A 280 -11.95 13.07 -3.36
C HIS A 280 -11.89 11.54 -3.26
N ILE A 281 -11.62 11.02 -2.06
CA ILE A 281 -11.50 9.59 -1.79
C ILE A 281 -12.66 9.17 -0.88
N VAL A 282 -13.37 8.12 -1.27
CA VAL A 282 -14.44 7.50 -0.47
C VAL A 282 -14.07 6.05 -0.20
N HIS A 283 -14.02 5.68 1.06
CA HIS A 283 -13.89 4.29 1.50
C HIS A 283 -15.27 3.76 1.92
N HIS A 284 -15.69 2.63 1.38
CA HIS A 284 -16.95 1.98 1.73
C HIS A 284 -16.84 1.07 2.97
N PHE A 285 -15.71 1.13 3.65
CA PHE A 285 -15.37 0.36 4.85
C PHE A 285 -14.60 1.23 5.84
N GLN A 286 -14.53 0.79 7.11
CA GLN A 286 -13.64 1.40 8.10
C GLN A 286 -12.28 0.70 8.04
N PRO A 287 -11.20 1.39 7.62
CA PRO A 287 -9.89 0.77 7.50
C PRO A 287 -9.37 0.23 8.84
N ASN A 288 -8.92 -1.03 8.83
CA ASN A 288 -8.36 -1.68 10.00
C ASN A 288 -7.35 -2.76 9.58
N PRO A 289 -6.03 -2.51 9.72
CA PRO A 289 -4.99 -3.47 9.31
C PRO A 289 -5.09 -4.85 9.99
N SER A 290 -5.71 -4.95 11.19
CA SER A 290 -5.86 -6.24 11.87
C SER A 290 -6.84 -7.20 11.18
N LYS A 291 -7.70 -6.69 10.27
CA LYS A 291 -8.67 -7.49 9.51
C LYS A 291 -8.12 -8.09 8.21
N THR A 292 -6.90 -7.74 7.84
CA THR A 292 -6.16 -8.34 6.73
C THR A 292 -4.90 -9.01 7.25
N PHE A 293 -4.01 -9.46 6.37
CA PHE A 293 -2.83 -10.19 6.79
C PHE A 293 -1.91 -9.37 7.71
N HIS A 294 -1.63 -9.86 8.92
CA HIS A 294 -0.56 -9.36 9.79
C HIS A 294 -0.09 -10.44 10.79
N ARG A 295 1.14 -10.28 11.32
CA ARG A 295 1.77 -11.20 12.29
C ARG A 295 1.89 -10.63 13.70
N GLY A 296 1.05 -9.68 14.06
CA GLY A 296 1.23 -8.75 15.16
C GLY A 296 1.81 -7.42 14.64
N GLY A 297 1.89 -6.41 15.49
CA GLY A 297 2.38 -5.08 15.11
C GLY A 297 3.43 -4.56 16.08
N ILE A 298 4.62 -4.18 15.57
CA ILE A 298 5.69 -3.57 16.36
C ILE A 298 6.25 -2.33 15.64
N ASN A 299 6.76 -1.37 16.40
CA ASN A 299 7.48 -0.23 15.82
C ASN A 299 8.94 -0.55 15.44
N TYR A 300 9.37 -1.78 15.74
CA TYR A 300 10.73 -2.32 15.59
C TYR A 300 11.72 -1.50 16.43
N PHE A 301 12.85 -1.04 15.88
CA PHE A 301 13.85 -0.29 16.64
C PHE A 301 13.62 1.24 16.66
N LEU A 302 12.46 1.72 16.24
CA LEU A 302 12.22 3.16 16.09
C LEU A 302 12.48 3.96 17.37
N GLN A 303 12.14 3.38 18.52
CA GLN A 303 12.35 4.00 19.86
C GLN A 303 13.48 3.31 20.64
N GLY A 304 14.31 2.51 20.00
CA GLY A 304 15.39 1.72 20.60
C GLY A 304 15.15 0.23 20.47
N ARG A 305 16.02 -0.56 21.11
CA ARG A 305 15.95 -2.03 21.05
C ARG A 305 14.77 -2.55 21.87
N GLU A 306 13.91 -3.33 21.23
CA GLU A 306 12.74 -3.95 21.86
C GLU A 306 12.97 -5.45 22.13
N LYS A 307 12.27 -5.97 23.15
CA LYS A 307 12.14 -7.41 23.41
C LYS A 307 10.85 -7.94 22.75
N ASN A 308 10.74 -9.25 22.60
CA ASN A 308 9.53 -9.93 22.09
C ASN A 308 9.11 -9.51 20.67
N MET A 309 10.10 -9.30 19.79
CA MET A 309 9.84 -8.88 18.41
C MET A 309 9.36 -10.01 17.51
N ALA A 310 9.60 -11.27 17.86
CA ALA A 310 9.20 -12.44 17.08
C ALA A 310 7.85 -12.99 17.52
N ASN A 311 7.08 -13.49 16.56
CA ASN A 311 5.91 -14.32 16.82
C ASN A 311 6.36 -15.79 16.77
N TRP A 312 6.52 -16.39 17.94
CA TRP A 312 7.04 -17.76 18.08
C TRP A 312 6.02 -18.82 17.75
N ASP A 313 4.73 -18.49 17.69
CA ASP A 313 3.64 -19.43 17.54
C ASP A 313 3.25 -19.66 16.08
N THR A 314 3.36 -18.61 15.24
CA THR A 314 2.97 -18.72 13.83
C THR A 314 3.72 -17.73 12.94
N PRO A 315 4.12 -18.14 11.71
CA PRO A 315 4.62 -17.23 10.68
C PRO A 315 3.48 -16.71 9.79
N LYS A 316 2.24 -17.20 10.01
CA LYS A 316 1.04 -16.86 9.26
C LYS A 316 0.38 -15.61 9.83
N SER A 317 -0.74 -15.22 9.25
CA SER A 317 -1.57 -14.13 9.78
C SER A 317 -2.12 -14.49 11.16
N THR A 318 -1.95 -13.59 12.12
CA THR A 318 -2.54 -13.72 13.45
C THR A 318 -4.03 -13.38 13.43
N GLY A 319 -4.41 -12.34 12.68
CA GLY A 319 -5.79 -11.86 12.60
C GLY A 319 -6.23 -11.01 13.81
N GLU A 320 -7.47 -10.57 13.77
CA GLU A 320 -8.13 -9.78 14.82
C GLU A 320 -8.49 -10.67 16.01
N ARG A 321 -8.08 -10.29 17.23
CA ARG A 321 -8.52 -10.99 18.44
C ARG A 321 -10.02 -10.80 18.64
N ILE A 322 -10.79 -11.89 18.69
CA ILE A 322 -12.25 -11.85 18.80
C ILE A 322 -12.80 -12.35 20.13
N GLY A 323 -12.01 -13.06 20.91
CA GLY A 323 -12.46 -13.61 22.17
C GLY A 323 -11.58 -14.72 22.71
N GLU A 324 -12.18 -15.59 23.52
CA GLU A 324 -11.55 -16.73 24.14
C GLU A 324 -12.37 -18.00 23.95
N VAL A 325 -11.71 -19.11 23.66
CA VAL A 325 -12.37 -20.43 23.63
C VAL A 325 -12.67 -20.85 25.06
N VAL A 326 -13.95 -21.06 25.37
CA VAL A 326 -14.40 -21.50 26.70
C VAL A 326 -14.30 -23.01 26.83
N ARG A 327 -14.78 -23.74 25.81
CA ARG A 327 -14.69 -25.18 25.73
C ARG A 327 -14.94 -25.71 24.31
N LYS A 328 -14.52 -26.94 24.08
CA LYS A 328 -14.80 -27.69 22.86
C LYS A 328 -16.09 -28.52 23.02
N HIS A 329 -16.97 -28.47 22.01
CA HIS A 329 -18.20 -29.30 21.96
C HIS A 329 -18.04 -30.36 20.86
N GLY A 330 -17.82 -31.60 21.27
CA GLY A 330 -17.58 -32.72 20.34
C GLY A 330 -16.35 -32.50 19.48
N LYS A 331 -16.37 -32.98 18.22
CA LYS A 331 -15.22 -32.91 17.32
C LYS A 331 -15.16 -31.63 16.49
N ASN A 332 -16.30 -30.97 16.27
CA ASN A 332 -16.42 -29.95 15.22
C ASN A 332 -16.91 -28.58 15.74
N SER A 333 -16.98 -28.35 17.05
CA SER A 333 -17.57 -27.11 17.57
C SER A 333 -16.77 -26.52 18.72
N LEU A 334 -16.73 -25.19 18.81
CA LEU A 334 -16.11 -24.45 19.91
C LEU A 334 -17.13 -23.46 20.49
N GLU A 335 -17.19 -23.39 21.80
CA GLU A 335 -17.85 -22.33 22.53
C GLU A 335 -16.86 -21.20 22.76
N ILE A 336 -17.24 -20.00 22.33
CA ILE A 336 -16.41 -18.80 22.37
C ILE A 336 -17.10 -17.72 23.19
N ALA A 337 -16.36 -17.13 24.13
CA ALA A 337 -16.71 -15.87 24.77
C ALA A 337 -16.14 -14.74 23.89
N LEU A 338 -17.03 -13.97 23.24
CA LEU A 338 -16.67 -12.88 22.35
C LEU A 338 -16.31 -11.63 23.15
N LEU A 339 -15.37 -10.84 22.62
CA LEU A 339 -15.15 -9.46 23.02
C LEU A 339 -16.35 -8.59 22.62
N ASP A 340 -16.52 -7.46 23.28
CA ASP A 340 -17.57 -6.50 22.97
C ASP A 340 -17.48 -6.04 21.51
N SER A 341 -18.63 -5.82 20.89
CA SER A 341 -18.79 -5.38 19.50
C SER A 341 -18.35 -6.37 18.40
N ILE A 342 -17.94 -7.60 18.73
CA ILE A 342 -17.60 -8.62 17.73
C ILE A 342 -18.86 -9.35 17.29
N THR A 343 -19.08 -9.39 15.98
CA THR A 343 -20.10 -10.21 15.31
C THR A 343 -19.42 -11.19 14.36
N LEU A 344 -19.78 -12.46 14.44
CA LEU A 344 -19.28 -13.53 13.56
C LEU A 344 -20.31 -13.90 12.50
N HIS A 345 -19.81 -14.34 11.36
CA HIS A 345 -20.63 -14.78 10.22
C HIS A 345 -20.16 -16.13 9.68
N ASN A 346 -21.08 -16.86 9.06
CA ASN A 346 -20.72 -18.08 8.33
C ASN A 346 -19.72 -17.72 7.21
N GLY A 347 -18.63 -18.45 7.14
CA GLY A 347 -17.53 -18.19 6.23
C GLY A 347 -16.39 -17.35 6.83
N ASP A 348 -16.54 -16.79 8.04
CA ASP A 348 -15.39 -16.20 8.74
C ASP A 348 -14.33 -17.27 9.01
N GLY A 349 -13.06 -16.92 8.83
CA GLY A 349 -11.92 -17.75 9.18
C GLY A 349 -11.45 -17.48 10.59
N LEU A 350 -11.44 -18.52 11.44
CA LEU A 350 -10.93 -18.44 12.80
C LEU A 350 -9.62 -19.19 12.95
N CYS A 351 -8.73 -18.72 13.83
CA CYS A 351 -7.46 -19.39 14.11
C CYS A 351 -6.99 -19.24 15.55
N VAL A 352 -6.18 -20.23 15.98
CA VAL A 352 -5.39 -20.23 17.20
C VAL A 352 -4.00 -20.72 16.81
N ALA A 353 -2.98 -19.90 16.99
CA ALA A 353 -1.59 -20.17 16.53
C ALA A 353 -1.55 -20.51 15.01
N ASP A 354 -1.07 -21.68 14.65
CA ASP A 354 -0.96 -22.15 13.26
C ASP A 354 -2.18 -22.96 12.76
N LYS A 355 -3.16 -23.22 13.65
CA LYS A 355 -4.40 -23.94 13.32
C LYS A 355 -5.50 -22.95 12.95
N GLY A 356 -6.34 -23.32 11.99
CA GLY A 356 -7.47 -22.49 11.59
C GLY A 356 -8.58 -23.29 10.91
N PHE A 357 -9.79 -22.72 10.90
CA PHE A 357 -10.96 -23.27 10.22
C PHE A 357 -11.91 -22.18 9.77
N ALA A 358 -12.78 -22.47 8.81
CA ALA A 358 -13.89 -21.61 8.43
C ALA A 358 -15.17 -21.97 9.20
N ILE A 359 -15.90 -20.97 9.64
CA ILE A 359 -17.20 -21.14 10.31
C ILE A 359 -18.21 -21.67 9.31
N SER A 360 -18.83 -22.81 9.63
CA SER A 360 -19.94 -23.40 8.87
C SER A 360 -21.32 -23.13 9.47
N GLY A 361 -21.38 -22.78 10.74
CA GLY A 361 -22.62 -22.46 11.45
C GLY A 361 -22.33 -21.78 12.78
N ILE A 362 -23.31 -21.01 13.28
CA ILE A 362 -23.21 -20.28 14.54
C ILE A 362 -24.50 -20.51 15.35
N THR A 363 -24.35 -20.85 16.62
CA THR A 363 -25.43 -20.92 17.58
C THR A 363 -25.18 -19.92 18.71
N THR A 364 -26.02 -18.91 18.83
CA THR A 364 -25.92 -17.90 19.91
C THR A 364 -26.48 -18.47 21.22
N ILE A 365 -25.67 -18.43 22.28
CA ILE A 365 -26.09 -18.86 23.65
C ILE A 365 -26.44 -17.63 24.48
N ALA A 366 -25.68 -16.56 24.37
CA ALA A 366 -25.87 -15.28 25.07
C ALA A 366 -25.30 -14.14 24.20
N PRO A 367 -25.53 -12.86 24.49
CA PRO A 367 -25.08 -11.74 23.68
C PRO A 367 -23.56 -11.76 23.35
N SER A 368 -22.72 -12.21 24.29
CA SER A 368 -21.25 -12.34 24.11
C SER A 368 -20.80 -13.81 24.08
N ARG A 369 -21.68 -14.78 23.82
CA ARG A 369 -21.35 -16.21 23.87
C ARG A 369 -21.97 -16.97 22.72
N VAL A 370 -21.14 -17.64 21.93
CA VAL A 370 -21.56 -18.38 20.74
C VAL A 370 -20.92 -19.76 20.69
N ILE A 371 -21.60 -20.72 20.06
CA ILE A 371 -20.97 -21.95 19.58
C ILE A 371 -20.79 -21.81 18.08
N VAL A 372 -19.54 -21.92 17.62
CA VAL A 372 -19.20 -21.97 16.21
C VAL A 372 -18.97 -23.40 15.77
N HIS A 373 -19.39 -23.73 14.56
CA HIS A 373 -19.27 -25.05 13.96
C HIS A 373 -18.29 -25.04 12.80
N SER A 374 -17.55 -26.14 12.61
CA SER A 374 -16.64 -26.38 11.49
C SER A 374 -17.10 -27.60 10.69
N HIS A 375 -16.89 -27.57 9.36
CA HIS A 375 -17.09 -28.75 8.51
C HIS A 375 -16.04 -29.86 8.79
N THR A 376 -14.83 -29.46 9.22
CA THR A 376 -13.73 -30.38 9.51
C THR A 376 -13.55 -30.57 11.01
N PRO A 377 -13.07 -31.75 11.46
CA PRO A 377 -12.73 -31.95 12.86
C PRO A 377 -11.68 -30.93 13.36
N LEU A 378 -11.90 -30.45 14.57
CA LEU A 378 -11.01 -29.52 15.25
C LEU A 378 -10.07 -30.31 16.16
N ASP A 379 -8.99 -30.85 15.56
CA ASP A 379 -8.07 -31.71 16.28
C ASP A 379 -7.11 -30.91 17.18
N GLY A 380 -6.77 -31.52 18.32
CA GLY A 380 -5.86 -30.97 19.30
C GLY A 380 -6.50 -29.96 20.26
N ASP A 381 -5.65 -29.22 20.95
CA ASP A 381 -6.05 -28.23 21.95
C ASP A 381 -6.42 -26.89 21.29
N TRP A 382 -7.56 -26.35 21.67
CA TRP A 382 -8.12 -25.07 21.22
C TRP A 382 -8.35 -24.13 22.42
N CYS A 383 -7.63 -24.31 23.50
CA CYS A 383 -7.70 -23.37 24.63
C CYS A 383 -7.02 -22.06 24.24
N PHE A 384 -7.50 -20.93 24.83
CA PHE A 384 -6.85 -19.60 24.76
C PHE A 384 -7.44 -18.62 23.72
N PRO A 385 -6.80 -17.43 23.56
CA PRO A 385 -7.33 -16.40 22.70
C PRO A 385 -7.55 -16.92 21.28
N ILE A 386 -8.75 -16.64 20.75
CA ILE A 386 -9.11 -16.97 19.38
C ILE A 386 -9.13 -15.71 18.53
N TYR A 387 -8.67 -15.84 17.29
CA TYR A 387 -8.53 -14.76 16.36
C TYR A 387 -9.34 -15.01 15.09
N ARG A 388 -9.78 -13.93 14.43
CA ARG A 388 -10.40 -13.96 13.11
C ARG A 388 -9.37 -13.47 12.09
N ASN A 389 -8.89 -14.38 11.23
CA ASN A 389 -7.93 -14.07 10.17
C ASN A 389 -8.59 -13.85 8.80
N TRP A 390 -9.91 -14.05 8.71
CA TRP A 390 -10.74 -13.76 7.54
C TRP A 390 -12.13 -13.29 7.98
N ASP A 391 -12.46 -12.03 7.72
CA ASP A 391 -13.78 -11.43 7.97
C ASP A 391 -14.53 -11.31 6.64
N ILE A 392 -15.46 -12.22 6.37
CA ILE A 392 -16.15 -12.33 5.07
C ILE A 392 -16.96 -11.08 4.73
N ASN A 393 -17.52 -10.40 5.73
CA ASN A 393 -18.29 -9.18 5.49
C ASN A 393 -17.38 -7.97 5.25
N PHE A 394 -16.27 -7.87 5.97
CA PHE A 394 -15.28 -6.85 5.74
C PHE A 394 -14.70 -6.95 4.32
N GLN A 395 -14.39 -8.18 3.85
CA GLN A 395 -13.89 -8.42 2.49
C GLN A 395 -14.85 -7.91 1.41
N LYS A 396 -16.17 -8.11 1.58
CA LYS A 396 -17.18 -7.62 0.62
C LYS A 396 -17.25 -6.09 0.54
N LEU A 397 -16.88 -5.40 1.61
CA LEU A 397 -16.92 -3.93 1.70
C LEU A 397 -15.61 -3.27 1.28
N LEU A 398 -14.52 -4.03 1.09
CA LEU A 398 -13.18 -3.52 0.74
C LEU A 398 -13.17 -2.87 -0.64
N LYS A 399 -13.72 -1.67 -0.70
CA LYS A 399 -13.77 -0.86 -1.91
C LYS A 399 -13.48 0.60 -1.57
N SER A 400 -12.58 1.20 -2.35
CA SER A 400 -12.31 2.63 -2.33
C SER A 400 -12.54 3.21 -3.71
N GLU A 401 -13.03 4.45 -3.75
CA GLU A 401 -13.21 5.21 -4.98
C GLU A 401 -12.50 6.55 -4.84
N ARG A 402 -11.64 6.85 -5.80
CA ARG A 402 -10.93 8.13 -5.89
C ARG A 402 -11.40 8.88 -7.13
N ARG A 403 -11.76 10.14 -6.95
CA ARG A 403 -12.20 11.05 -8.01
C ARG A 403 -11.36 12.32 -7.97
N ILE A 404 -11.12 12.92 -9.14
CA ILE A 404 -10.44 14.19 -9.29
C ILE A 404 -11.49 15.28 -9.26
N ALA A 405 -11.43 16.18 -8.28
CA ALA A 405 -12.33 17.33 -8.19
C ALA A 405 -11.92 18.38 -9.22
N VAL A 406 -12.82 18.68 -10.16
CA VAL A 406 -12.58 19.64 -11.23
C VAL A 406 -13.62 20.76 -11.21
N ASP A 407 -13.17 21.97 -11.55
CA ASP A 407 -14.09 23.08 -11.82
C ASP A 407 -14.55 23.03 -13.27
N ILE A 408 -15.83 23.28 -13.49
CA ILE A 408 -16.45 23.34 -14.80
C ILE A 408 -16.81 24.79 -15.09
N LEU A 409 -16.35 25.30 -16.23
CA LEU A 409 -16.74 26.60 -16.74
C LEU A 409 -17.43 26.41 -18.08
N PHE A 410 -18.65 26.93 -18.20
CA PHE A 410 -19.45 26.94 -19.42
C PHE A 410 -19.75 28.37 -19.84
N GLU A 411 -19.16 28.79 -20.96
CA GLU A 411 -19.20 30.19 -21.45
C GLU A 411 -19.90 30.30 -22.79
N GLU A 412 -20.65 31.40 -22.98
CA GLU A 412 -21.17 31.79 -24.30
C GLU A 412 -20.09 32.51 -25.11
N THR A 413 -19.83 32.06 -26.34
CA THR A 413 -18.92 32.69 -27.31
C THR A 413 -19.73 33.36 -28.42
N PRO A 414 -19.13 34.19 -29.29
CA PRO A 414 -19.86 34.82 -30.40
C PRO A 414 -20.50 33.83 -31.37
N THR A 415 -19.92 32.65 -31.55
CA THR A 415 -20.35 31.63 -32.51
C THR A 415 -20.93 30.37 -31.88
N GLY A 416 -21.02 30.33 -30.53
CA GLY A 416 -21.49 29.13 -29.84
C GLY A 416 -21.14 29.11 -28.36
N TYR A 417 -20.46 28.05 -27.90
CA TYR A 417 -20.16 27.87 -26.49
C TYR A 417 -18.75 27.29 -26.30
N ARG A 418 -18.14 27.60 -25.17
CA ARG A 418 -16.89 27.00 -24.69
C ARG A 418 -17.18 26.23 -23.41
N LEU A 419 -16.75 24.99 -23.35
CA LEU A 419 -16.78 24.15 -22.14
C LEU A 419 -15.37 23.83 -21.68
N ARG A 420 -15.06 24.14 -20.41
CA ARG A 420 -13.84 23.77 -19.72
C ARG A 420 -14.20 22.84 -18.56
N ILE A 421 -13.53 21.70 -18.48
CA ILE A 421 -13.63 20.72 -17.40
C ILE A 421 -12.20 20.44 -16.89
N GLY A 422 -11.80 21.07 -15.78
CA GLY A 422 -10.40 21.05 -15.33
C GLY A 422 -9.46 21.64 -16.39
N GLU A 423 -8.52 20.82 -16.87
CA GLU A 423 -7.56 21.20 -17.92
C GLU A 423 -8.11 21.02 -19.35
N HIS A 424 -9.20 20.26 -19.52
CA HIS A 424 -9.79 19.98 -20.84
C HIS A 424 -10.66 21.17 -21.29
N ILE A 425 -10.42 21.68 -22.51
CA ILE A 425 -11.14 22.82 -23.07
C ILE A 425 -11.58 22.51 -24.49
N LYS A 426 -12.85 22.74 -24.79
CA LYS A 426 -13.39 22.61 -26.16
C LYS A 426 -14.38 23.69 -26.49
N GLU A 427 -14.36 24.19 -27.74
CA GLU A 427 -15.33 25.12 -28.29
C GLU A 427 -16.30 24.41 -29.23
N PHE A 428 -17.56 24.83 -29.20
CA PHE A 428 -18.63 24.24 -29.98
C PHE A 428 -19.39 25.33 -30.71
N GLU A 429 -19.50 25.18 -32.01
CA GLU A 429 -20.36 26.04 -32.81
C GLU A 429 -21.83 25.64 -32.64
N ALA A 430 -22.66 26.62 -32.27
CA ALA A 430 -24.09 26.40 -32.08
C ALA A 430 -24.87 27.71 -32.12
N THR A 431 -26.09 27.63 -32.58
CA THR A 431 -27.01 28.79 -32.59
C THR A 431 -27.52 29.09 -31.17
N HIS A 432 -27.56 30.38 -30.82
CA HIS A 432 -28.06 30.83 -29.54
C HIS A 432 -29.58 30.91 -29.54
N GLN A 433 -30.25 30.00 -28.85
CA GLN A 433 -31.71 30.00 -28.65
C GLN A 433 -32.06 30.47 -27.24
N ASN A 434 -33.00 31.38 -27.10
CA ASN A 434 -33.42 31.86 -25.80
C ASN A 434 -34.32 30.85 -25.09
N ALA A 435 -34.09 30.65 -23.79
CA ALA A 435 -34.93 29.79 -22.98
C ALA A 435 -36.25 30.48 -22.57
N GLN A 436 -37.33 29.71 -22.49
CA GLN A 436 -38.61 30.20 -21.96
C GLN A 436 -38.59 30.41 -20.44
N SER A 437 -37.81 29.65 -19.70
CA SER A 437 -37.59 29.76 -18.27
C SER A 437 -36.09 29.77 -17.96
N SER A 438 -35.63 30.91 -17.43
CA SER A 438 -34.22 31.13 -17.10
C SER A 438 -33.74 30.16 -16.03
N GLU A 439 -34.48 30.02 -14.94
CA GLU A 439 -34.12 29.19 -13.81
C GLU A 439 -34.02 27.70 -14.21
N ARG A 440 -35.01 27.19 -14.94
CA ARG A 440 -35.06 25.82 -15.41
C ARG A 440 -33.92 25.50 -16.40
N ALA A 441 -33.57 26.41 -17.29
CA ALA A 441 -32.52 26.26 -18.26
C ALA A 441 -31.15 26.18 -17.56
N MET A 442 -30.86 27.09 -16.62
CA MET A 442 -29.63 27.13 -15.85
C MET A 442 -29.46 25.85 -14.99
N GLN A 443 -30.55 25.43 -14.34
CA GLN A 443 -30.55 24.19 -13.55
C GLN A 443 -30.27 22.96 -14.42
N THR A 444 -30.88 22.87 -15.61
CA THR A 444 -30.66 21.77 -16.55
C THR A 444 -29.20 21.71 -17.02
N ILE A 445 -28.60 22.86 -17.38
CA ILE A 445 -27.19 22.92 -17.80
C ILE A 445 -26.31 22.43 -16.66
N LYS A 446 -26.50 22.93 -15.43
CA LYS A 446 -25.75 22.56 -14.25
C LYS A 446 -25.84 21.06 -13.96
N GLU A 447 -27.05 20.50 -14.00
CA GLU A 447 -27.29 19.07 -13.76
C GLU A 447 -26.66 18.16 -14.83
N GLN A 448 -26.71 18.54 -16.10
CA GLN A 448 -26.15 17.72 -17.17
C GLN A 448 -24.62 17.79 -17.20
N LEU A 449 -24.02 18.95 -16.94
CA LEU A 449 -22.55 19.10 -16.90
C LEU A 449 -21.94 18.46 -15.64
N SER A 450 -22.67 18.36 -14.53
CA SER A 450 -22.18 17.68 -13.31
C SER A 450 -22.09 16.16 -13.43
N LYS A 451 -22.71 15.55 -14.44
CA LYS A 451 -22.77 14.09 -14.62
C LYS A 451 -21.47 13.55 -15.22
N LEU A 452 -20.41 13.51 -14.44
CA LEU A 452 -19.09 13.02 -14.86
C LEU A 452 -18.90 11.49 -14.63
N GLY A 453 -19.99 10.74 -14.44
CA GLY A 453 -19.94 9.28 -14.24
C GLY A 453 -19.24 8.55 -15.40
N GLY A 454 -18.47 7.49 -15.07
CA GLY A 454 -17.64 6.76 -16.03
C GLY A 454 -16.27 7.41 -16.31
N THR A 455 -15.97 8.57 -15.69
CA THR A 455 -14.67 9.25 -15.77
C THR A 455 -14.00 9.32 -14.39
N PRO A 456 -12.71 9.61 -14.29
CA PRO A 456 -12.04 9.83 -13.00
C PRO A 456 -12.46 11.14 -12.30
N TYR A 457 -13.29 11.96 -12.91
CA TYR A 457 -13.61 13.30 -12.44
C TYR A 457 -14.90 13.37 -11.61
N VAL A 458 -14.96 14.39 -10.72
CA VAL A 458 -16.17 14.85 -10.02
C VAL A 458 -16.21 16.38 -10.06
N ALA A 459 -17.39 16.94 -10.34
CA ALA A 459 -17.55 18.39 -10.37
C ALA A 459 -17.43 18.96 -8.94
N ARG A 460 -16.51 19.92 -8.73
CA ARG A 460 -16.37 20.73 -7.52
C ARG A 460 -17.23 21.98 -7.59
N ASN A 461 -16.99 22.79 -8.61
CA ASN A 461 -17.78 23.99 -8.90
C ASN A 461 -18.21 23.97 -10.36
N ILE A 462 -19.39 24.55 -10.64
CA ILE A 462 -19.89 24.74 -12.00
C ILE A 462 -20.26 26.21 -12.14
N ASP A 463 -19.48 26.91 -12.95
CA ASP A 463 -19.71 28.30 -13.31
C ASP A 463 -20.29 28.37 -14.72
N ILE A 464 -21.42 29.10 -14.89
CA ILE A 464 -22.16 29.22 -16.15
C ILE A 464 -22.23 30.70 -16.52
N GLN A 465 -21.51 31.10 -17.55
CA GLN A 465 -21.38 32.48 -18.01
C GLN A 465 -22.08 32.67 -19.36
N LEU A 466 -23.39 32.93 -19.30
CA LEU A 466 -24.23 33.20 -20.45
C LEU A 466 -24.70 34.65 -20.40
N LYS A 467 -24.78 35.33 -21.56
CA LYS A 467 -25.32 36.69 -21.67
C LYS A 467 -26.78 36.76 -21.26
N GLN A 468 -27.54 35.71 -21.57
CA GLN A 468 -28.90 35.48 -21.13
C GLN A 468 -29.21 33.99 -21.08
N ALA A 469 -30.31 33.59 -20.46
CA ALA A 469 -30.68 32.19 -20.37
C ALA A 469 -30.87 31.56 -21.75
N ARG A 470 -30.13 30.48 -22.03
CA ARG A 470 -30.14 29.78 -23.32
C ARG A 470 -30.81 28.41 -23.19
N PHE A 471 -31.60 28.09 -24.21
CA PHE A 471 -32.09 26.72 -24.39
C PHE A 471 -31.05 25.89 -25.12
N ILE A 472 -30.56 24.81 -24.48
CA ILE A 472 -29.62 23.86 -25.05
C ILE A 472 -30.20 22.48 -24.85
N PRO A 473 -30.38 21.67 -25.91
CA PRO A 473 -30.86 20.29 -25.78
C PRO A 473 -29.97 19.45 -24.83
N ILE A 474 -30.58 18.62 -23.98
CA ILE A 474 -29.86 17.72 -23.05
C ILE A 474 -28.89 16.81 -23.80
N SER A 475 -29.28 16.30 -24.97
CA SER A 475 -28.44 15.48 -25.83
C SER A 475 -27.13 16.18 -26.21
N GLN A 476 -27.24 17.48 -26.54
CA GLN A 476 -26.13 18.32 -26.96
C GLN A 476 -25.17 18.63 -25.79
N LEU A 477 -25.70 18.97 -24.61
CA LEU A 477 -24.90 19.15 -23.40
C LEU A 477 -24.13 17.87 -23.05
N ASN A 478 -24.79 16.70 -23.15
CA ASN A 478 -24.16 15.40 -22.88
C ASN A 478 -23.10 15.02 -23.93
N GLN A 479 -23.32 15.40 -25.19
CA GLN A 479 -22.33 15.20 -26.26
C GLN A 479 -21.10 16.09 -26.00
N TRP A 480 -21.29 17.40 -25.78
CA TRP A 480 -20.21 18.34 -25.54
C TRP A 480 -19.36 17.95 -24.32
N ARG A 481 -20.01 17.54 -23.21
CA ARG A 481 -19.30 17.05 -22.03
C ARG A 481 -18.39 15.86 -22.34
N ARG A 482 -18.89 14.84 -23.08
CA ARG A 482 -18.08 13.68 -23.48
C ARG A 482 -16.93 14.08 -24.38
N GLU A 483 -17.21 14.85 -25.42
CA GLU A 483 -16.19 15.28 -26.38
C GLU A 483 -15.10 16.18 -25.74
N THR A 484 -15.42 16.94 -24.68
CA THR A 484 -14.43 17.72 -23.94
C THR A 484 -13.51 16.83 -23.13
N LEU A 485 -13.98 15.69 -22.62
CA LEU A 485 -13.21 14.76 -21.79
C LEU A 485 -12.47 13.70 -22.60
N GLU A 486 -12.76 13.52 -23.89
CA GLU A 486 -12.07 12.59 -24.80
C GLU A 486 -10.76 13.16 -25.37
N GLN A 487 -10.39 14.38 -25.04
CA GLN A 487 -9.12 15.02 -25.37
C GLN A 487 -8.05 14.69 -24.32
#